data_3169985285a6b845b85895ba8da51a11
#
_entry.id   3169985285a6b845b85895ba8da51a11
#
_cell.length_a   1.000
_cell.length_b   1.000
_cell.length_c   1.000
_cell.angle_alpha   90.00
_cell.angle_beta   90.00
_cell.angle_gamma   90.00
#
_symmetry.space_group_name_H-M   'P 1'
#
loop_
_entity.id
_entity.type
_entity.pdbx_description
1 polymer ?
#
loop_
_entity_poly.entity_id
_entity_poly.type
_entity_poly.pdbx_seq_one_letter_code
_entity_poly.pdbx_strand_id
1 'polypeptide(L)'
;MCIRDRFFVPESPRWLVKAGKADRARAMLQRIGSAEYAGQTLKEIEHTLQKDNHKVAWSTLLQPQIKPIVIIGMVLAVFQQWCGINVIFNYAQEIFASAGFDINGTLKSIVATGIINLVFTLAALPLVDKIGRRKLMLFGASGLTVIYVLIAGAYGLGIMGWPVLVLVLAAIAIYALTLAPVTWVLLSEIFPNRVRGLAMSLGTLALWIACFLLTYTFPLLNASLGASGSFLLYGVICAMGFIYVLRNVPETKGVTLEALEEQLAAQHTKVCASTQPRSAR
;
A
#
# COMPACT_ATOMS: atom_id res chain seq x y z
N MET A 1 5.77 -2.10 -16.41
CA MET A 1 5.16 -2.80 -17.54
C MET A 1 6.21 -2.95 -18.62
N CYS A 2 6.69 -4.16 -18.86
CA CYS A 2 7.74 -4.41 -19.85
C CYS A 2 7.21 -4.20 -21.27
N ILE A 3 8.01 -3.55 -22.12
CA ILE A 3 7.71 -3.34 -23.56
C ILE A 3 7.37 -4.68 -24.27
N ARG A 4 7.87 -5.79 -23.76
CA ARG A 4 7.67 -7.15 -24.27
C ARG A 4 6.22 -7.67 -24.09
N ASP A 5 5.50 -7.24 -23.06
CA ASP A 5 4.11 -7.67 -22.81
C ASP A 5 3.13 -7.05 -23.82
N ARG A 6 3.51 -5.92 -24.42
CA ARG A 6 2.72 -5.21 -25.43
C ARG A 6 2.48 -6.02 -26.72
N PHE A 7 3.32 -7.02 -26.99
CA PHE A 7 3.17 -7.89 -28.16
C PHE A 7 2.18 -9.04 -27.93
N PHE A 8 1.94 -9.41 -26.67
CA PHE A 8 1.11 -10.56 -26.30
C PHE A 8 -0.22 -10.17 -25.68
N VAL A 9 -0.31 -9.00 -25.06
CA VAL A 9 -1.54 -8.52 -24.45
C VAL A 9 -2.22 -7.52 -25.38
N PRO A 10 -3.44 -7.81 -25.81
CA PRO A 10 -4.20 -6.89 -26.65
C PRO A 10 -4.50 -5.58 -25.92
N GLU A 11 -4.56 -4.48 -26.67
CA GLU A 11 -4.87 -3.15 -26.13
C GLU A 11 -6.28 -3.13 -25.52
N SER A 12 -6.47 -2.43 -24.40
CA SER A 12 -7.77 -2.42 -23.75
C SER A 12 -8.84 -1.75 -24.65
N PRO A 13 -10.07 -2.29 -24.74
CA PRO A 13 -11.14 -1.70 -25.55
C PRO A 13 -11.39 -0.23 -25.18
N ARG A 14 -11.34 0.12 -23.91
CA ARG A 14 -11.53 1.49 -23.42
C ARG A 14 -10.45 2.45 -23.93
N TRP A 15 -9.21 1.99 -23.99
CA TRP A 15 -8.10 2.78 -24.55
C TRP A 15 -8.25 2.96 -26.06
N LEU A 16 -8.68 1.91 -26.78
CA LEU A 16 -8.89 1.97 -28.22
C LEU A 16 -9.98 3.00 -28.58
N VAL A 17 -11.08 3.05 -27.84
CA VAL A 17 -12.14 4.06 -28.02
C VAL A 17 -11.58 5.46 -27.73
N LYS A 18 -10.84 5.64 -26.64
CA LYS A 18 -10.20 6.92 -26.30
C LYS A 18 -9.19 7.39 -27.36
N ALA A 19 -8.52 6.45 -28.04
CA ALA A 19 -7.59 6.70 -29.13
C ALA A 19 -8.27 6.88 -30.51
N GLY A 20 -9.62 6.92 -30.57
CA GLY A 20 -10.38 7.07 -31.81
C GLY A 20 -10.45 5.80 -32.69
N LYS A 21 -10.07 4.63 -32.15
CA LYS A 21 -10.01 3.35 -32.86
C LYS A 21 -11.19 2.44 -32.47
N ALA A 22 -12.43 2.96 -32.59
CA ALA A 22 -13.66 2.28 -32.17
C ALA A 22 -13.87 0.92 -32.85
N ASP A 23 -13.51 0.78 -34.13
CA ASP A 23 -13.67 -0.47 -34.87
C ASP A 23 -12.78 -1.59 -34.30
N ARG A 24 -11.54 -1.26 -33.88
CA ARG A 24 -10.65 -2.22 -33.23
C ARG A 24 -11.16 -2.60 -31.84
N ALA A 25 -11.73 -1.66 -31.10
CA ALA A 25 -12.36 -1.93 -29.81
C ALA A 25 -13.55 -2.89 -29.97
N ARG A 26 -14.37 -2.68 -31.00
CA ARG A 26 -15.51 -3.54 -31.33
C ARG A 26 -15.06 -4.96 -31.69
N ALA A 27 -14.06 -5.09 -32.57
CA ALA A 27 -13.52 -6.40 -32.95
C ALA A 27 -12.94 -7.17 -31.74
N MET A 28 -12.33 -6.44 -30.80
CA MET A 28 -11.80 -6.99 -29.56
C MET A 28 -12.91 -7.50 -28.63
N LEU A 29 -13.96 -6.69 -28.43
CA LEU A 29 -15.11 -7.05 -27.60
C LEU A 29 -15.88 -8.24 -28.18
N GLN A 30 -15.95 -8.36 -29.51
CA GLN A 30 -16.53 -9.52 -30.19
C GLN A 30 -15.76 -10.83 -30.00
N ARG A 31 -14.46 -10.76 -29.67
CA ARG A 31 -13.65 -11.94 -29.31
C ARG A 31 -13.94 -12.46 -27.90
N ILE A 32 -14.47 -11.58 -27.03
CA ILE A 32 -14.75 -11.89 -25.62
C ILE A 32 -16.21 -12.28 -25.43
N GLY A 33 -17.13 -11.71 -26.25
CA GLY A 33 -18.55 -11.93 -26.13
C GLY A 33 -19.31 -11.87 -27.47
N SER A 34 -20.65 -11.86 -27.42
CA SER A 34 -21.48 -11.75 -28.58
C SER A 34 -21.37 -10.39 -29.27
N ALA A 35 -21.84 -10.29 -30.56
CA ALA A 35 -21.87 -9.02 -31.27
C ALA A 35 -22.76 -7.97 -30.56
N GLU A 36 -23.79 -8.43 -29.87
CA GLU A 36 -24.72 -7.58 -29.11
C GLU A 36 -24.05 -7.04 -27.84
N TYR A 37 -23.33 -7.89 -27.10
CA TYR A 37 -22.48 -7.51 -25.95
C TYR A 37 -21.45 -6.46 -26.36
N ALA A 38 -20.77 -6.66 -27.49
CA ALA A 38 -19.79 -5.73 -28.00
C ALA A 38 -20.39 -4.34 -28.31
N GLY A 39 -21.61 -4.32 -28.84
CA GLY A 39 -22.31 -3.07 -29.16
C GLY A 39 -22.78 -2.31 -27.92
N GLN A 40 -23.30 -3.01 -26.91
CA GLN A 40 -23.71 -2.42 -25.63
C GLN A 40 -22.52 -1.87 -24.85
N THR A 41 -21.48 -2.68 -24.68
CA THR A 41 -20.26 -2.29 -23.97
C THR A 41 -19.53 -1.13 -24.65
N LEU A 42 -19.54 -1.07 -25.99
CA LEU A 42 -18.95 0.05 -26.71
C LEU A 42 -19.68 1.37 -26.40
N LYS A 43 -21.04 1.37 -26.44
CA LYS A 43 -21.87 2.53 -26.10
C LYS A 43 -21.64 2.98 -24.64
N GLU A 44 -21.52 2.05 -23.70
CA GLU A 44 -21.21 2.35 -22.29
C GLU A 44 -19.84 3.01 -22.15
N ILE A 45 -18.83 2.48 -22.87
CA ILE A 45 -17.48 3.06 -22.87
C ILE A 45 -17.50 4.48 -23.45
N GLU A 46 -18.18 4.71 -24.58
CA GLU A 46 -18.30 6.02 -25.21
C GLU A 46 -19.03 7.02 -24.29
N HIS A 47 -20.14 6.61 -23.69
CA HIS A 47 -20.88 7.44 -22.74
C HIS A 47 -20.03 7.81 -21.51
N THR A 48 -19.27 6.85 -20.99
CA THR A 48 -18.37 7.08 -19.85
C THR A 48 -17.23 8.03 -20.23
N LEU A 49 -16.64 7.85 -21.41
CA LEU A 49 -15.55 8.70 -21.90
C LEU A 49 -16.01 10.14 -22.21
N GLN A 50 -17.23 10.33 -22.69
CA GLN A 50 -17.80 11.67 -22.88
C GLN A 50 -17.99 12.39 -21.54
N LYS A 51 -18.38 11.66 -20.49
CA LYS A 51 -18.52 12.17 -19.13
C LYS A 51 -17.16 12.46 -18.45
N ASP A 52 -16.14 11.68 -18.80
CA ASP A 52 -14.77 11.78 -18.26
C ASP A 52 -13.87 12.79 -19.00
N ASN A 53 -14.35 13.46 -20.06
CA ASN A 53 -13.54 14.32 -20.93
C ASN A 53 -13.13 15.67 -20.29
N HIS A 54 -13.53 15.91 -19.04
CA HIS A 54 -13.00 17.02 -18.25
C HIS A 54 -11.68 16.59 -17.61
N LYS A 55 -10.57 17.22 -18.02
CA LYS A 55 -9.29 17.15 -17.30
C LYS A 55 -9.57 17.45 -15.82
N VAL A 56 -9.42 16.45 -14.98
CA VAL A 56 -9.64 16.61 -13.54
C VAL A 56 -8.63 17.62 -13.02
N ALA A 57 -9.10 18.77 -12.59
CA ALA A 57 -8.24 19.81 -12.02
C ALA A 57 -7.71 19.34 -10.65
N TRP A 58 -6.50 19.76 -10.30
CA TRP A 58 -5.91 19.51 -8.98
C TRP A 58 -6.81 19.98 -7.84
N SER A 59 -7.56 21.09 -8.07
CA SER A 59 -8.54 21.61 -7.12
C SER A 59 -9.65 20.60 -6.76
N THR A 60 -9.95 19.64 -7.62
CA THR A 60 -10.95 18.61 -7.35
C THR A 60 -10.55 17.72 -6.16
N LEU A 61 -9.24 17.48 -5.95
CA LEU A 61 -8.74 16.69 -4.82
C LEU A 61 -8.93 17.41 -3.48
N LEU A 62 -9.04 18.72 -3.51
CA LEU A 62 -9.24 19.55 -2.30
C LEU A 62 -10.72 19.71 -1.93
N GLN A 63 -11.65 19.18 -2.74
CA GLN A 63 -13.07 19.21 -2.41
C GLN A 63 -13.34 18.51 -1.08
N PRO A 64 -14.24 19.05 -0.23
CA PRO A 64 -14.51 18.52 1.11
C PRO A 64 -14.88 17.04 1.14
N GLN A 65 -15.48 16.52 0.07
CA GLN A 65 -15.89 15.12 -0.06
C GLN A 65 -14.73 14.19 -0.41
N ILE A 66 -13.74 14.64 -1.18
CA ILE A 66 -12.62 13.84 -1.72
C ILE A 66 -11.38 13.96 -0.84
N LYS A 67 -11.14 15.15 -0.30
CA LYS A 67 -9.96 15.45 0.54
C LYS A 67 -9.69 14.41 1.64
N PRO A 68 -10.68 13.98 2.45
CA PRO A 68 -10.41 13.00 3.51
C PRO A 68 -9.95 11.64 2.97
N ILE A 69 -10.52 11.20 1.85
CA ILE A 69 -10.15 9.94 1.19
C ILE A 69 -8.69 10.00 0.70
N VAL A 70 -8.31 11.14 0.10
CA VAL A 70 -6.94 11.36 -0.36
C VAL A 70 -5.96 11.38 0.81
N ILE A 71 -6.33 12.02 1.93
CA ILE A 71 -5.50 12.04 3.14
C ILE A 71 -5.32 10.63 3.71
N ILE A 72 -6.38 9.82 3.80
CA ILE A 72 -6.29 8.43 4.24
C ILE A 72 -5.32 7.66 3.35
N GLY A 73 -5.46 7.77 2.03
CA GLY A 73 -4.56 7.11 1.09
C GLY A 73 -3.09 7.54 1.23
N MET A 74 -2.84 8.85 1.36
CA MET A 74 -1.49 9.36 1.58
C MET A 74 -0.89 8.87 2.89
N VAL A 75 -1.65 8.89 3.99
CA VAL A 75 -1.18 8.38 5.29
C VAL A 75 -0.84 6.90 5.22
N LEU A 76 -1.67 6.10 4.53
CA LEU A 76 -1.39 4.68 4.33
C LEU A 76 -0.14 4.44 3.48
N ALA A 77 0.07 5.23 2.44
CA ALA A 77 1.26 5.18 1.60
C ALA A 77 2.54 5.52 2.37
N VAL A 78 2.49 6.57 3.20
CA VAL A 78 3.59 6.95 4.10
C VAL A 78 3.84 5.87 5.15
N PHE A 79 2.78 5.37 5.80
CA PHE A 79 2.87 4.32 6.81
C PHE A 79 3.52 3.05 6.26
N GLN A 80 3.16 2.64 5.05
CA GLN A 80 3.71 1.46 4.40
C GLN A 80 5.24 1.55 4.24
N GLN A 81 5.79 2.75 4.07
CA GLN A 81 7.23 2.97 4.00
C GLN A 81 7.86 3.09 5.41
N TRP A 82 7.22 3.85 6.29
CA TRP A 82 7.72 4.14 7.62
C TRP A 82 7.56 2.98 8.61
N CYS A 83 6.92 1.87 8.21
CA CYS A 83 6.98 0.62 8.98
C CYS A 83 8.40 0.02 9.10
N GLY A 84 9.41 0.63 8.47
CA GLY A 84 10.82 0.27 8.67
C GLY A 84 11.36 -0.86 7.80
N ILE A 85 10.51 -1.52 6.98
CA ILE A 85 10.97 -2.68 6.19
C ILE A 85 12.03 -2.33 5.15
N ASN A 86 11.94 -1.13 4.53
CA ASN A 86 12.92 -0.69 3.55
C ASN A 86 14.31 -0.46 4.16
N VAL A 87 14.37 -0.16 5.45
CA VAL A 87 15.64 -0.12 6.19
C VAL A 87 16.29 -1.50 6.24
N ILE A 88 15.50 -2.54 6.50
CA ILE A 88 16.00 -3.91 6.53
C ILE A 88 16.58 -4.30 5.17
N PHE A 89 15.95 -3.92 4.05
CA PHE A 89 16.48 -4.23 2.72
C PHE A 89 17.72 -3.40 2.35
N ASN A 90 17.67 -2.09 2.60
CA ASN A 90 18.75 -1.18 2.18
C ASN A 90 20.00 -1.30 3.05
N TYR A 91 19.84 -1.62 4.34
CA TYR A 91 20.90 -1.73 5.33
C TYR A 91 21.06 -3.15 5.87
N ALA A 92 20.65 -4.16 5.09
CA ALA A 92 20.72 -5.57 5.47
C ALA A 92 22.13 -5.99 5.90
N GLN A 93 23.15 -5.52 5.18
CA GLN A 93 24.54 -5.82 5.50
C GLN A 93 24.93 -5.31 6.90
N GLU A 94 24.56 -4.08 7.23
CA GLU A 94 24.88 -3.46 8.52
C GLU A 94 24.11 -4.13 9.66
N ILE A 95 22.83 -4.45 9.42
CA ILE A 95 21.97 -5.13 10.40
C ILE A 95 22.49 -6.52 10.72
N PHE A 96 22.87 -7.31 9.71
CA PHE A 96 23.38 -8.66 9.95
C PHE A 96 24.82 -8.65 10.48
N ALA A 97 25.65 -7.70 10.06
CA ALA A 97 26.98 -7.52 10.64
C ALA A 97 26.90 -7.13 12.14
N SER A 98 25.99 -6.22 12.51
CA SER A 98 25.75 -5.86 13.92
C SER A 98 25.15 -7.00 14.74
N ALA A 99 24.47 -7.94 14.08
CA ALA A 99 24.00 -9.19 14.70
C ALA A 99 25.09 -10.26 14.86
N GLY A 100 26.35 -9.97 14.45
CA GLY A 100 27.49 -10.85 14.66
C GLY A 100 27.74 -11.86 13.54
N PHE A 101 27.15 -11.68 12.36
CA PHE A 101 27.42 -12.53 11.20
C PHE A 101 28.71 -12.08 10.50
N ASP A 102 29.52 -13.04 10.07
CA ASP A 102 30.64 -12.82 9.15
C ASP A 102 30.15 -12.46 7.74
N ILE A 103 31.03 -12.08 6.86
CA ILE A 103 30.70 -11.65 5.49
C ILE A 103 29.90 -12.72 4.74
N ASN A 104 30.31 -14.00 4.85
CA ASN A 104 29.61 -15.10 4.17
C ASN A 104 28.22 -15.36 4.76
N GLY A 105 28.09 -15.29 6.09
CA GLY A 105 26.82 -15.39 6.80
C GLY A 105 25.87 -14.24 6.42
N THR A 106 26.37 -13.01 6.35
CA THR A 106 25.63 -11.83 5.92
C THR A 106 25.09 -11.97 4.50
N LEU A 107 25.93 -12.41 3.54
CA LEU A 107 25.48 -12.62 2.16
C LEU A 107 24.42 -13.72 2.05
N LYS A 108 24.58 -14.83 2.76
CA LYS A 108 23.55 -15.89 2.82
C LYS A 108 22.24 -15.37 3.42
N SER A 109 22.33 -14.55 4.47
CA SER A 109 21.15 -13.93 5.10
C SER A 109 20.42 -12.97 4.17
N ILE A 110 21.14 -12.19 3.36
CA ILE A 110 20.55 -11.31 2.34
C ILE A 110 19.84 -12.14 1.27
N VAL A 111 20.42 -13.24 0.80
CA VAL A 111 19.74 -14.13 -0.16
C VAL A 111 18.48 -14.74 0.48
N ALA A 112 18.55 -15.17 1.73
CA ALA A 112 17.39 -15.69 2.47
C ALA A 112 16.27 -14.64 2.57
N THR A 113 16.59 -13.36 2.82
CA THR A 113 15.58 -12.28 2.83
C THR A 113 14.87 -12.15 1.49
N GLY A 114 15.61 -12.23 0.38
CA GLY A 114 15.03 -12.19 -0.98
C GLY A 114 14.09 -13.36 -1.27
N ILE A 115 14.50 -14.58 -0.91
CA ILE A 115 13.69 -15.79 -1.09
C ILE A 115 12.41 -15.71 -0.25
N ILE A 116 12.51 -15.36 1.02
CA ILE A 116 11.35 -15.19 1.92
C ILE A 116 10.39 -14.12 1.36
N ASN A 117 10.91 -12.98 0.95
CA ASN A 117 10.09 -11.93 0.36
C ASN A 117 9.32 -12.42 -0.87
N LEU A 118 9.98 -13.14 -1.79
CA LEU A 118 9.35 -13.69 -2.99
C LEU A 118 8.25 -14.70 -2.64
N VAL A 119 8.55 -15.69 -1.80
CA VAL A 119 7.62 -16.75 -1.42
C VAL A 119 6.37 -16.18 -0.75
N PHE A 120 6.54 -15.30 0.22
CA PHE A 120 5.41 -14.71 0.96
C PHE A 120 4.63 -13.69 0.13
N THR A 121 5.27 -12.98 -0.80
CA THR A 121 4.55 -12.11 -1.77
C THR A 121 3.66 -12.94 -2.69
N LEU A 122 4.14 -14.09 -3.20
CA LEU A 122 3.30 -14.99 -4.01
C LEU A 122 2.16 -15.59 -3.19
N ALA A 123 2.41 -15.97 -1.95
CA ALA A 123 1.39 -16.47 -1.04
C ALA A 123 0.33 -15.39 -0.67
N ALA A 124 0.69 -14.13 -0.71
CA ALA A 124 -0.22 -13.02 -0.42
C ALA A 124 -1.32 -12.86 -1.47
N LEU A 125 -1.05 -13.16 -2.75
CA LEU A 125 -2.00 -12.94 -3.85
C LEU A 125 -3.40 -13.54 -3.58
N PRO A 126 -3.54 -14.86 -3.27
CA PRO A 126 -4.86 -15.41 -2.94
C PRO A 126 -5.39 -14.98 -1.57
N LEU A 127 -4.50 -14.53 -0.68
CA LEU A 127 -4.87 -14.21 0.70
C LEU A 127 -5.56 -12.85 0.81
N VAL A 128 -5.13 -11.88 0.00
CA VAL A 128 -5.71 -10.53 -0.06
C VAL A 128 -7.21 -10.59 -0.39
N ASP A 129 -7.60 -11.46 -1.33
CA ASP A 129 -9.00 -11.61 -1.73
C ASP A 129 -9.83 -12.44 -0.73
N LYS A 130 -9.18 -13.40 -0.04
CA LYS A 130 -9.89 -14.28 0.92
C LYS A 130 -10.15 -13.60 2.26
N ILE A 131 -9.15 -12.96 2.85
CA ILE A 131 -9.22 -12.41 4.22
C ILE A 131 -9.83 -11.01 4.25
N GLY A 132 -9.56 -10.20 3.23
CA GLY A 132 -9.95 -8.79 3.17
C GLY A 132 -8.79 -7.85 3.51
N ARG A 133 -8.86 -6.64 2.96
CA ARG A 133 -7.74 -5.69 2.94
C ARG A 133 -7.44 -5.13 4.33
N ARG A 134 -8.49 -4.69 5.03
CA ARG A 134 -8.38 -4.11 6.39
C ARG A 134 -7.82 -5.10 7.40
N LYS A 135 -8.38 -6.33 7.42
CA LYS A 135 -7.94 -7.37 8.36
C LYS A 135 -6.47 -7.73 8.15
N LEU A 136 -6.06 -7.86 6.89
CA LEU A 136 -4.69 -8.20 6.54
C LEU A 136 -3.72 -7.09 6.94
N MET A 137 -4.10 -5.82 6.75
CA MET A 137 -3.31 -4.66 7.17
C MET A 137 -3.17 -4.56 8.69
N LEU A 138 -4.24 -4.84 9.44
CA LEU A 138 -4.19 -4.89 10.91
C LEU A 138 -3.29 -6.03 11.41
N PHE A 139 -3.39 -7.22 10.81
CA PHE A 139 -2.52 -8.34 11.13
C PHE A 139 -1.05 -8.01 10.84
N GLY A 140 -0.76 -7.36 9.71
CA GLY A 140 0.59 -6.92 9.36
C GLY A 140 1.15 -5.90 10.35
N ALA A 141 0.38 -4.85 10.65
CA ALA A 141 0.81 -3.79 11.56
C ALA A 141 1.04 -4.32 12.99
N SER A 142 0.15 -5.15 13.52
CA SER A 142 0.31 -5.76 14.85
C SER A 142 1.48 -6.75 14.88
N GLY A 143 1.62 -7.60 13.87
CA GLY A 143 2.71 -8.55 13.78
C GLY A 143 4.08 -7.87 13.69
N LEU A 144 4.21 -6.84 12.87
CA LEU A 144 5.44 -6.04 12.80
C LEU A 144 5.75 -5.34 14.12
N THR A 145 4.73 -4.79 14.81
CA THR A 145 4.91 -4.19 16.14
C THR A 145 5.54 -5.17 17.11
N VAL A 146 4.98 -6.37 17.21
CA VAL A 146 5.49 -7.41 18.13
C VAL A 146 6.92 -7.80 17.75
N ILE A 147 7.17 -8.07 16.47
CA ILE A 147 8.49 -8.50 16.01
C ILE A 147 9.55 -7.42 16.23
N TYR A 148 9.25 -6.16 15.94
CA TYR A 148 10.23 -5.08 16.17
C TYR A 148 10.53 -4.85 17.64
N VAL A 149 9.55 -5.01 18.53
CA VAL A 149 9.79 -5.00 19.98
C VAL A 149 10.71 -6.17 20.39
N LEU A 150 10.49 -7.36 19.82
CA LEU A 150 11.37 -8.52 20.08
C LEU A 150 12.79 -8.31 19.54
N ILE A 151 12.95 -7.73 18.35
CA ILE A 151 14.26 -7.39 17.78
C ILE A 151 14.95 -6.36 18.66
N ALA A 152 14.25 -5.30 19.06
CA ALA A 152 14.78 -4.26 19.94
C ALA A 152 15.23 -4.86 21.29
N GLY A 153 14.43 -5.76 21.87
CA GLY A 153 14.77 -6.50 23.08
C GLY A 153 15.99 -7.40 22.90
N ALA A 154 16.08 -8.12 21.79
CA ALA A 154 17.23 -8.98 21.50
C ALA A 154 18.54 -8.17 21.44
N TYR A 155 18.56 -7.05 20.71
CA TYR A 155 19.71 -6.14 20.68
C TYR A 155 20.01 -5.54 22.06
N GLY A 156 18.98 -5.15 22.83
CA GLY A 156 19.14 -4.57 24.17
C GLY A 156 19.69 -5.57 25.19
N LEU A 157 19.39 -6.85 25.06
CA LEU A 157 19.90 -7.94 25.89
C LEU A 157 21.22 -8.53 25.39
N GLY A 158 21.76 -8.04 24.26
CA GLY A 158 22.98 -8.58 23.65
C GLY A 158 22.80 -9.96 23.02
N ILE A 159 21.54 -10.38 22.74
CA ILE A 159 21.24 -11.63 22.04
C ILE A 159 21.50 -11.40 20.55
N MET A 160 22.55 -12.05 20.03
CA MET A 160 23.00 -11.89 18.64
C MET A 160 22.91 -13.21 17.88
N GLY A 161 23.17 -13.17 16.56
CA GLY A 161 23.19 -14.36 15.71
C GLY A 161 21.83 -14.80 15.22
N TRP A 162 21.61 -16.10 15.23
CA TRP A 162 20.42 -16.73 14.67
C TRP A 162 19.07 -16.21 15.17
N PRO A 163 18.88 -15.85 16.46
CA PRO A 163 17.59 -15.31 16.92
C PRO A 163 17.20 -14.02 16.20
N VAL A 164 18.16 -13.10 16.02
CA VAL A 164 17.92 -11.83 15.32
C VAL A 164 17.59 -12.10 13.84
N LEU A 165 18.32 -13.01 13.18
CA LEU A 165 18.05 -13.37 11.80
C LEU A 165 16.63 -13.90 11.62
N VAL A 166 16.20 -14.82 12.48
CA VAL A 166 14.85 -15.40 12.42
C VAL A 166 13.78 -14.31 12.59
N LEU A 167 13.95 -13.39 13.52
CA LEU A 167 13.04 -12.28 13.75
C LEU A 167 12.98 -11.33 12.55
N VAL A 168 14.13 -11.01 11.94
CA VAL A 168 14.20 -10.18 10.74
C VAL A 168 13.50 -10.86 9.55
N LEU A 169 13.75 -12.16 9.34
CA LEU A 169 13.07 -12.92 8.30
C LEU A 169 11.54 -13.01 8.54
N ALA A 170 11.11 -13.14 9.80
CA ALA A 170 9.70 -13.10 10.17
C ALA A 170 9.06 -11.72 9.90
N ALA A 171 9.78 -10.62 10.16
CA ALA A 171 9.31 -9.28 9.82
C ALA A 171 9.10 -9.13 8.31
N ILE A 172 10.06 -9.60 7.50
CA ILE A 172 9.95 -9.58 6.03
C ILE A 172 8.76 -10.44 5.57
N ALA A 173 8.60 -11.64 6.12
CA ALA A 173 7.52 -12.55 5.78
C ALA A 173 6.14 -11.93 6.07
N ILE A 174 5.95 -11.34 7.27
CA ILE A 174 4.69 -10.67 7.63
C ILE A 174 4.45 -9.47 6.71
N TYR A 175 5.43 -8.63 6.47
CA TYR A 175 5.29 -7.49 5.59
C TYR A 175 4.92 -7.89 4.15
N ALA A 176 5.65 -8.85 3.58
CA ALA A 176 5.42 -9.34 2.23
C ALA A 176 4.03 -9.97 2.04
N LEU A 177 3.55 -10.66 3.09
CA LEU A 177 2.23 -11.28 3.09
C LEU A 177 1.09 -10.27 3.23
N THR A 178 1.34 -9.10 3.83
CA THR A 178 0.30 -8.16 4.27
C THR A 178 0.45 -6.78 3.66
N LEU A 179 1.28 -5.91 4.27
CA LEU A 179 1.37 -4.50 3.92
C LEU A 179 1.84 -4.23 2.49
N ALA A 180 2.76 -5.05 1.97
CA ALA A 180 3.32 -4.85 0.65
C ALA A 180 2.25 -4.88 -0.47
N PRO A 181 1.45 -5.94 -0.65
CA PRO A 181 0.43 -5.98 -1.68
C PRO A 181 -0.83 -5.21 -1.31
N VAL A 182 -1.25 -5.26 -0.03
CA VAL A 182 -2.52 -4.70 0.43
C VAL A 182 -2.58 -3.18 0.26
N THR A 183 -1.48 -2.48 0.51
CA THR A 183 -1.46 -1.01 0.38
C THR A 183 -1.79 -0.57 -1.04
N TRP A 184 -1.20 -1.20 -2.06
CA TRP A 184 -1.46 -0.86 -3.46
C TRP A 184 -2.89 -1.17 -3.89
N VAL A 185 -3.41 -2.33 -3.48
CA VAL A 185 -4.79 -2.72 -3.75
C VAL A 185 -5.75 -1.74 -3.08
N LEU A 186 -5.55 -1.46 -1.79
CA LEU A 186 -6.38 -0.56 -1.02
C LEU A 186 -6.37 0.87 -1.58
N LEU A 187 -5.21 1.41 -1.97
CA LEU A 187 -5.11 2.71 -2.62
C LEU A 187 -5.92 2.75 -3.93
N SER A 188 -5.88 1.68 -4.73
CA SER A 188 -6.64 1.61 -5.97
C SER A 188 -8.15 1.47 -5.75
N GLU A 189 -8.58 0.90 -4.64
CA GLU A 189 -9.99 0.69 -4.29
C GLU A 189 -10.62 1.88 -3.55
N ILE A 190 -9.84 2.60 -2.73
CA ILE A 190 -10.34 3.75 -1.95
C ILE A 190 -10.59 4.97 -2.83
N PHE A 191 -9.75 5.21 -3.84
CA PHE A 191 -9.86 6.43 -4.63
C PHE A 191 -11.00 6.37 -5.64
N PRO A 192 -11.91 7.39 -5.63
CA PRO A 192 -12.99 7.52 -6.59
C PRO A 192 -12.49 7.47 -8.03
N ASN A 193 -13.23 6.78 -8.91
CA ASN A 193 -12.87 6.61 -10.32
C ASN A 193 -12.49 7.92 -11.01
N ARG A 194 -13.25 8.98 -10.73
CA ARG A 194 -13.08 10.32 -11.32
C ARG A 194 -11.69 10.91 -11.05
N VAL A 195 -11.14 10.73 -9.85
CA VAL A 195 -9.88 11.35 -9.40
C VAL A 195 -8.77 10.31 -9.20
N ARG A 196 -9.03 9.02 -9.42
CA ARG A 196 -8.14 7.91 -9.10
C ARG A 196 -6.72 8.09 -9.65
N GLY A 197 -6.58 8.45 -10.92
CA GLY A 197 -5.27 8.64 -11.54
C GLY A 197 -4.44 9.70 -10.83
N LEU A 198 -5.05 10.84 -10.51
CA LEU A 198 -4.38 11.96 -9.85
C LEU A 198 -4.09 11.64 -8.37
N ALA A 199 -5.05 11.03 -7.67
CA ALA A 199 -4.89 10.62 -6.27
C ALA A 199 -3.82 9.53 -6.11
N MET A 200 -3.77 8.54 -7.02
CA MET A 200 -2.71 7.53 -7.05
C MET A 200 -1.34 8.15 -7.30
N SER A 201 -1.23 9.16 -8.17
CA SER A 201 0.03 9.86 -8.40
C SER A 201 0.52 10.58 -7.14
N LEU A 202 -0.38 11.24 -6.40
CA LEU A 202 -0.06 11.88 -5.12
C LEU A 202 0.32 10.85 -4.05
N GLY A 203 -0.43 9.77 -3.93
CA GLY A 203 -0.12 8.68 -3.00
C GLY A 203 1.25 8.07 -3.29
N THR A 204 1.56 7.82 -4.57
CA THR A 204 2.86 7.31 -5.01
C THR A 204 3.99 8.31 -4.72
N LEU A 205 3.77 9.60 -4.97
CA LEU A 205 4.74 10.65 -4.67
C LEU A 205 5.02 10.72 -3.16
N ALA A 206 3.97 10.73 -2.33
CA ALA A 206 4.10 10.73 -0.88
C ALA A 206 4.86 9.48 -0.37
N LEU A 207 4.58 8.31 -0.96
CA LEU A 207 5.26 7.05 -0.67
C LEU A 207 6.77 7.16 -0.93
N TRP A 208 7.18 7.65 -2.11
CA TRP A 208 8.59 7.74 -2.46
C TRP A 208 9.33 8.81 -1.67
N ILE A 209 8.69 9.94 -1.34
CA ILE A 209 9.24 10.95 -0.44
C ILE A 209 9.44 10.35 0.96
N ALA A 210 8.46 9.61 1.47
CA ALA A 210 8.57 8.92 2.76
C ALA A 210 9.69 7.88 2.76
N CYS A 211 9.83 7.10 1.68
CA CYS A 211 10.93 6.14 1.50
C CYS A 211 12.30 6.83 1.51
N PHE A 212 12.45 7.92 0.77
CA PHE A 212 13.67 8.71 0.75
C PHE A 212 14.04 9.22 2.15
N LEU A 213 13.08 9.87 2.82
CA LEU A 213 13.30 10.41 4.16
C LEU A 213 13.68 9.32 5.16
N LEU A 214 13.00 8.18 5.13
CA LEU A 214 13.29 7.03 5.98
C LEU A 214 14.72 6.52 5.76
N THR A 215 15.09 6.28 4.50
CA THR A 215 16.40 5.72 4.14
C THR A 215 17.51 6.71 4.48
N TYR A 216 17.31 8.00 4.20
CA TYR A 216 18.28 9.04 4.47
C TYR A 216 18.50 9.28 5.98
N THR A 217 17.43 9.20 6.78
CA THR A 217 17.51 9.45 8.24
C THR A 217 17.97 8.24 9.05
N PHE A 218 17.89 7.04 8.50
CA PHE A 218 18.23 5.81 9.25
C PHE A 218 19.65 5.80 9.82
N PRO A 219 20.72 6.14 9.09
CA PRO A 219 22.07 6.17 9.66
C PRO A 219 22.19 7.12 10.86
N LEU A 220 21.51 8.28 10.80
CA LEU A 220 21.48 9.25 11.91
C LEU A 220 20.74 8.68 13.12
N LEU A 221 19.60 8.03 12.88
CA LEU A 221 18.82 7.37 13.93
C LEU A 221 19.62 6.22 14.57
N ASN A 222 20.27 5.40 13.74
CA ASN A 222 21.07 4.27 14.23
C ASN A 222 22.30 4.74 15.00
N ALA A 223 22.94 5.84 14.61
CA ALA A 223 24.05 6.43 15.33
C ALA A 223 23.64 7.01 16.70
N SER A 224 22.43 7.57 16.82
CA SER A 224 21.93 8.20 18.04
C SER A 224 21.22 7.24 19.00
N LEU A 225 20.40 6.34 18.48
CA LEU A 225 19.54 5.43 19.26
C LEU A 225 20.08 4.00 19.31
N GLY A 226 21.07 3.67 18.49
CA GLY A 226 21.52 2.31 18.26
C GLY A 226 20.50 1.42 17.55
N ALA A 227 20.86 0.17 17.28
CA ALA A 227 19.97 -0.77 16.61
C ALA A 227 18.70 -1.05 17.45
N SER A 228 18.84 -1.25 18.75
CA SER A 228 17.70 -1.48 19.66
C SER A 228 16.69 -0.33 19.62
N GLY A 229 17.14 0.91 19.76
CA GLY A 229 16.27 2.10 19.74
C GLY A 229 15.62 2.33 18.38
N SER A 230 16.34 2.08 17.30
CA SER A 230 15.81 2.23 15.93
C SER A 230 14.66 1.23 15.66
N PHE A 231 14.82 -0.04 16.03
CA PHE A 231 13.74 -1.02 15.88
C PHE A 231 12.56 -0.75 16.81
N LEU A 232 12.80 -0.26 18.02
CA LEU A 232 11.73 0.16 18.92
C LEU A 232 10.91 1.31 18.32
N LEU A 233 11.57 2.30 17.72
CA LEU A 233 10.90 3.40 17.02
C LEU A 233 9.98 2.90 15.91
N TYR A 234 10.47 1.96 15.06
CA TYR A 234 9.64 1.35 14.03
C TYR A 234 8.48 0.54 14.60
N GLY A 235 8.67 -0.13 15.72
CA GLY A 235 7.61 -0.80 16.47
C GLY A 235 6.51 0.17 16.91
N VAL A 236 6.89 1.33 17.44
CA VAL A 236 5.94 2.40 17.83
C VAL A 236 5.20 2.95 16.61
N ILE A 237 5.88 3.17 15.48
CA ILE A 237 5.24 3.61 14.24
C ILE A 237 4.24 2.57 13.75
N CYS A 238 4.56 1.27 13.81
CA CYS A 238 3.64 0.20 13.44
C CYS A 238 2.42 0.14 14.37
N ALA A 239 2.60 0.35 15.68
CA ALA A 239 1.51 0.42 16.64
C ALA A 239 0.58 1.63 16.37
N MET A 240 1.16 2.79 16.07
CA MET A 240 0.36 3.96 15.63
C MET A 240 -0.39 3.68 14.33
N GLY A 241 0.27 3.05 13.37
CA GLY A 241 -0.34 2.61 12.11
C GLY A 241 -1.49 1.64 12.33
N PHE A 242 -1.35 0.67 13.24
CA PHE A 242 -2.41 -0.24 13.64
C PHE A 242 -3.64 0.52 14.16
N ILE A 243 -3.44 1.46 15.09
CA ILE A 243 -4.52 2.28 15.65
C ILE A 243 -5.19 3.13 14.56
N TYR A 244 -4.38 3.70 13.66
CA TYR A 244 -4.89 4.50 12.56
C TYR A 244 -5.77 3.68 11.60
N VAL A 245 -5.30 2.51 11.18
CA VAL A 245 -6.04 1.59 10.31
C VAL A 245 -7.33 1.13 11.01
N LEU A 246 -7.26 0.81 12.29
CA LEU A 246 -8.42 0.38 13.07
C LEU A 246 -9.53 1.44 13.12
N ARG A 247 -9.17 2.73 13.18
CA ARG A 247 -10.13 3.83 13.32
C ARG A 247 -10.63 4.41 12.01
N ASN A 248 -9.76 4.49 10.99
CA ASN A 248 -10.01 5.30 9.80
C ASN A 248 -10.20 4.50 8.51
N VAL A 249 -9.74 3.25 8.46
CA VAL A 249 -9.79 2.46 7.23
C VAL A 249 -11.00 1.53 7.24
N PRO A 250 -11.95 1.70 6.31
CA PRO A 250 -13.06 0.76 6.14
C PRO A 250 -12.59 -0.55 5.50
N GLU A 251 -13.39 -1.61 5.61
CA GLU A 251 -13.16 -2.82 4.83
C GLU A 251 -13.67 -2.59 3.39
N THR A 252 -12.81 -2.83 2.41
CA THR A 252 -13.15 -2.64 0.99
C THR A 252 -13.60 -3.91 0.29
N LYS A 253 -13.41 -5.08 0.93
CA LYS A 253 -13.77 -6.36 0.34
C LYS A 253 -15.27 -6.46 0.06
N GLY A 254 -15.63 -6.65 -1.21
CA GLY A 254 -17.02 -6.87 -1.63
C GLY A 254 -17.93 -5.65 -1.55
N VAL A 255 -17.37 -4.45 -1.36
CA VAL A 255 -18.11 -3.18 -1.35
C VAL A 255 -17.93 -2.50 -2.70
N THR A 256 -19.02 -1.98 -3.29
CA THR A 256 -18.92 -1.18 -4.51
C THR A 256 -18.26 0.17 -4.20
N LEU A 257 -17.60 0.76 -5.21
CA LEU A 257 -16.89 2.04 -5.04
C LEU A 257 -17.83 3.15 -4.59
N GLU A 258 -19.04 3.17 -5.12
CA GLU A 258 -20.08 4.15 -4.79
C GLU A 258 -20.54 4.03 -3.33
N ALA A 259 -20.75 2.81 -2.85
CA ALA A 259 -21.10 2.55 -1.45
C ALA A 259 -19.95 2.90 -0.49
N LEU A 260 -18.69 2.72 -0.93
CA LEU A 260 -17.52 3.10 -0.16
C LEU A 260 -17.37 4.62 -0.06
N GLU A 261 -17.65 5.36 -1.13
CA GLU A 261 -17.67 6.83 -1.13
C GLU A 261 -18.71 7.37 -0.15
N GLU A 262 -19.92 6.81 -0.14
CA GLU A 262 -20.97 7.18 0.81
C GLU A 262 -20.58 6.89 2.26
N GLN A 263 -20.00 5.72 2.53
CA GLN A 263 -19.56 5.35 3.88
C GLN A 263 -18.46 6.29 4.41
N LEU A 264 -17.48 6.63 3.58
CA LEU A 264 -16.40 7.54 3.95
C LEU A 264 -16.91 8.97 4.16
N ALA A 265 -17.84 9.44 3.34
CA ALA A 265 -18.47 10.74 3.51
C ALA A 265 -19.29 10.81 4.82
N ALA A 266 -20.04 9.75 5.13
CA ALA A 266 -20.85 9.67 6.36
C ALA A 266 -19.99 9.58 7.63
N GLN A 267 -18.87 8.87 7.59
CA GLN A 267 -17.94 8.80 8.73
C GLN A 267 -17.34 10.17 9.06
N HIS A 268 -16.95 10.95 8.04
CA HIS A 268 -16.42 12.31 8.25
C HIS A 268 -17.45 13.27 8.81
N THR A 269 -18.70 13.19 8.39
CA THR A 269 -19.78 14.02 8.91
C THR A 269 -20.01 13.75 10.40
N LYS A 270 -19.94 12.50 10.84
CA LYS A 270 -20.06 12.12 12.26
C LYS A 270 -18.88 12.63 13.10
N VAL A 271 -17.65 12.59 12.58
CA VAL A 271 -16.45 13.09 13.28
C VAL A 271 -16.52 14.61 13.41
N CYS A 272 -16.90 15.35 12.37
CA CYS A 272 -17.08 16.80 12.44
C CYS A 272 -18.19 17.20 13.40
N ALA A 273 -19.30 16.48 13.45
CA ALA A 273 -20.40 16.75 14.37
C ALA A 273 -20.04 16.50 15.84
N SER A 274 -19.16 15.54 16.11
CA SER A 274 -18.67 15.25 17.48
C SER A 274 -17.64 16.24 18.00
N THR A 275 -17.01 17.03 17.10
CA THR A 275 -15.94 17.99 17.43
C THR A 275 -16.46 19.42 17.57
N GLN A 276 -17.73 19.70 17.25
CA GLN A 276 -18.32 21.00 17.56
C GLN A 276 -18.55 21.10 19.08
N PRO A 277 -17.97 22.10 19.76
CA PRO A 277 -18.28 22.36 21.15
C PRO A 277 -19.78 22.66 21.24
N ARG A 278 -20.51 21.93 22.14
CA ARG A 278 -21.86 22.28 22.52
C ARG A 278 -21.82 23.74 23.00
N SER A 279 -22.19 24.65 22.12
CA SER A 279 -22.44 26.03 22.52
C SER A 279 -23.55 26.02 23.56
N ALA A 280 -23.22 26.56 24.73
CA ALA A 280 -24.05 26.67 25.88
C ALA A 280 -25.48 27.16 25.55
N ARG A 281 -26.44 26.43 26.06
CA ARG A 281 -27.73 26.99 26.42
C ARG A 281 -27.68 27.48 27.86
#